data_9b5d2aeee24b83d766d5f442c628f3eb
#
_entry.id   9b5d2aeee24b83d766d5f442c628f3eb
#
_cell.length_a   1.000
_cell.length_b   1.000
_cell.length_c   1.000
_cell.angle_alpha   90.00
_cell.angle_beta   90.00
_cell.angle_gamma   90.00
#
_symmetry.space_group_name_H-M   'P 1'
#
loop_
_entity.id
_entity.type
_entity.pdbx_description
1 polymer ?
#
loop_
_entity_poly.entity_id
_entity_poly.type
_entity_poly.pdbx_seq_one_letter_code
_entity_poly.pdbx_strand_id
1 'polypeptide(L)'
;MVLVNTSNDESGLKLTIGGQTADVRLSRNATLAVDVVPKYLPGQDPRESPSPIVAALYVRDGDVVWNDASGSRNIPAPGQLKIEGGAPSTVSADVTFPDWIDQEPVEQRSEQLFGAPKVEQTLDPSRPAEEQLLELYQSSNRREVKSLVARSSVYVGLFVPFVEALRDSDQKSSWKMHIDTLRSAMSLGPESAEKIYQTLDDQRGKEAANDLYQMLCGYDAPQIGTADEFRSGLASQLVDWMENDSLDYRVLAVQDMGDITGMRLMPNPAGAPTERARGIRLWRQRLKAGEIAPVSP
;
A
#
# COMPACT_ATOMS: atom_id res chain seq x y z
N MET A 1 6.99 14.76 -5.25
CA MET A 1 7.15 16.22 -5.58
C MET A 1 8.50 16.42 -6.24
N VAL A 2 8.56 17.19 -7.34
CA VAL A 2 9.84 17.55 -7.98
C VAL A 2 10.01 19.07 -7.90
N LEU A 3 11.18 19.52 -7.48
CA LEU A 3 11.59 20.90 -7.35
C LEU A 3 12.79 21.15 -8.27
N VAL A 4 12.71 22.15 -9.12
CA VAL A 4 13.80 22.52 -10.03
C VAL A 4 14.19 23.97 -9.76
N ASN A 5 15.47 24.20 -9.45
CA ASN A 5 15.98 25.53 -9.37
C ASN A 5 16.37 26.03 -10.77
N THR A 6 15.55 26.88 -11.37
CA THR A 6 15.79 27.48 -12.69
C THR A 6 16.50 28.82 -12.61
N SER A 7 16.82 29.31 -11.41
CA SER A 7 17.52 30.58 -11.22
C SER A 7 19.02 30.44 -11.51
N ASN A 8 19.68 31.60 -11.73
CA ASN A 8 21.14 31.65 -11.86
C ASN A 8 21.86 31.60 -10.51
N ASP A 9 21.09 31.70 -9.41
CA ASP A 9 21.60 31.79 -8.06
C ASP A 9 21.13 30.54 -7.25
N GLU A 10 21.72 30.37 -6.07
CA GLU A 10 21.25 29.37 -5.10
C GLU A 10 19.84 29.74 -4.61
N SER A 11 18.97 28.77 -4.48
CA SER A 11 17.61 28.93 -3.96
C SER A 11 17.44 28.17 -2.64
N GLY A 12 16.80 28.82 -1.66
CA GLY A 12 16.49 28.21 -0.36
C GLY A 12 15.00 27.98 -0.17
N LEU A 13 14.67 26.86 0.47
CA LEU A 13 13.29 26.56 0.88
C LEU A 13 13.30 25.83 2.24
N LYS A 14 12.16 25.84 2.90
CA LYS A 14 11.97 25.08 4.14
C LYS A 14 11.05 23.90 3.87
N LEU A 15 11.51 22.70 4.21
CA LEU A 15 10.71 21.48 4.12
C LEU A 15 10.37 20.98 5.52
N THR A 16 9.11 20.61 5.73
CA THR A 16 8.68 19.91 6.94
C THR A 16 8.18 18.51 6.55
N ILE A 17 8.82 17.47 7.08
CA ILE A 17 8.53 16.07 6.79
C ILE A 17 8.44 15.32 8.12
N GLY A 18 7.30 14.66 8.39
CA GLY A 18 7.11 13.88 9.61
C GLY A 18 7.32 14.67 10.91
N GLY A 19 6.95 15.96 10.92
CA GLY A 19 7.15 16.86 12.07
C GLY A 19 8.56 17.44 12.17
N GLN A 20 9.52 17.03 11.34
CA GLN A 20 10.85 17.62 11.26
C GLN A 20 10.94 18.68 10.19
N THR A 21 11.60 19.77 10.52
CA THR A 21 11.80 20.89 9.60
C THR A 21 13.28 21.02 9.28
N ALA A 22 13.58 21.20 7.99
CA ALA A 22 14.92 21.46 7.49
C ALA A 22 14.93 22.66 6.56
N ASP A 23 16.03 23.41 6.59
CA ASP A 23 16.36 24.40 5.59
C ASP A 23 17.12 23.72 4.45
N VAL A 24 16.55 23.79 3.25
CA VAL A 24 17.09 23.13 2.05
C VAL A 24 17.57 24.18 1.09
N ARG A 25 18.81 24.05 0.63
CA ARG A 25 19.39 24.93 -0.40
C ARG A 25 19.66 24.12 -1.65
N LEU A 26 19.24 24.64 -2.78
CA LEU A 26 19.43 24.06 -4.10
C LEU A 26 20.45 24.92 -4.86
N SER A 27 21.53 24.31 -5.32
CA SER A 27 22.46 24.97 -6.21
C SER A 27 21.77 25.35 -7.54
N ARG A 28 22.44 26.13 -8.35
CA ARG A 28 21.99 26.46 -9.72
C ARG A 28 21.71 25.21 -10.51
N ASN A 29 20.58 25.18 -11.20
CA ASN A 29 20.09 24.04 -12.00
C ASN A 29 19.92 22.73 -11.22
N ALA A 30 19.86 22.77 -9.89
CA ALA A 30 19.61 21.57 -9.10
C ALA A 30 18.18 21.07 -9.29
N THR A 31 18.04 19.75 -9.39
CA THR A 31 16.75 19.05 -9.42
C THR A 31 16.65 18.16 -8.18
N LEU A 32 15.70 18.47 -7.32
CA LEU A 32 15.37 17.73 -6.12
C LEU A 32 13.99 17.08 -6.26
N ALA A 33 13.91 15.77 -6.16
CA ALA A 33 12.66 15.06 -6.03
C ALA A 33 12.47 14.57 -4.58
N VAL A 34 11.26 14.70 -4.05
CA VAL A 34 10.92 14.32 -2.69
C VAL A 34 9.77 13.34 -2.74
N ASP A 35 10.01 12.14 -2.22
CA ASP A 35 9.03 11.10 -2.00
C ASP A 35 8.77 10.95 -0.51
N VAL A 36 7.51 10.97 -0.10
CA VAL A 36 7.10 10.86 1.30
C VAL A 36 6.00 9.83 1.39
N VAL A 37 6.31 8.72 2.04
CA VAL A 37 5.39 7.59 2.15
C VAL A 37 5.23 7.18 3.62
N PRO A 38 4.01 7.09 4.12
CA PRO A 38 3.78 6.44 5.41
C PRO A 38 4.08 4.95 5.26
N LYS A 39 4.83 4.41 6.20
CA LYS A 39 5.29 3.00 6.18
C LYS A 39 4.23 2.11 6.80
N TYR A 40 3.63 1.24 6.00
CA TYR A 40 2.82 0.16 6.54
C TYR A 40 3.69 -0.77 7.40
N LEU A 41 3.25 -1.00 8.62
CA LEU A 41 3.87 -1.95 9.55
C LEU A 41 2.88 -3.06 9.87
N PRO A 42 3.16 -4.31 9.47
CA PRO A 42 2.28 -5.44 9.78
C PRO A 42 2.03 -5.57 11.29
N GLY A 43 0.79 -5.83 11.67
CA GLY A 43 0.36 -6.03 13.06
C GLY A 43 0.09 -4.74 13.83
N GLN A 44 0.40 -3.57 13.28
CA GLN A 44 0.11 -2.30 13.90
C GLN A 44 -1.25 -1.77 13.44
N ASP A 45 -2.12 -1.41 14.39
CA ASP A 45 -3.36 -0.71 14.07
C ASP A 45 -3.10 0.80 13.92
N PRO A 46 -3.23 1.37 12.70
CA PRO A 46 -2.98 2.80 12.48
C PRO A 46 -3.99 3.72 13.18
N ARG A 47 -5.12 3.21 13.67
CA ARG A 47 -6.07 3.98 14.50
C ARG A 47 -5.51 4.27 15.89
N GLU A 48 -4.69 3.36 16.42
CA GLU A 48 -4.09 3.46 17.75
C GLU A 48 -2.68 4.09 17.71
N SER A 49 -1.94 3.78 16.67
CA SER A 49 -0.54 4.20 16.50
C SER A 49 -0.27 4.69 15.08
N PRO A 50 0.00 5.99 14.88
CA PRO A 50 0.31 6.51 13.56
C PRO A 50 1.48 5.80 12.91
N SER A 51 1.37 5.51 11.63
CA SER A 51 2.43 4.89 10.84
C SER A 51 3.64 5.83 10.74
N PRO A 52 4.88 5.31 10.90
CA PRO A 52 6.07 6.11 10.71
C PRO A 52 6.18 6.57 9.25
N ILE A 53 6.64 7.80 9.08
CA ILE A 53 6.87 8.37 7.75
C ILE A 53 8.29 8.04 7.32
N VAL A 54 8.40 7.53 6.09
CA VAL A 54 9.65 7.38 5.37
C VAL A 54 9.69 8.41 4.25
N ALA A 55 10.74 9.20 4.20
CA ALA A 55 10.96 10.10 3.07
C ALA A 55 12.28 9.79 2.38
N ALA A 56 12.29 9.99 1.07
CA ALA A 56 13.49 9.93 0.26
C ALA A 56 13.64 11.22 -0.56
N LEU A 57 14.78 11.83 -0.43
CA LEU A 57 15.17 12.97 -1.23
C LEU A 57 16.14 12.47 -2.30
N TYR A 58 15.82 12.73 -3.56
CA TYR A 58 16.63 12.34 -4.71
C TYR A 58 17.14 13.58 -5.40
N VAL A 59 18.47 13.71 -5.50
CA VAL A 59 19.12 14.79 -6.23
C VAL A 59 19.58 14.25 -7.56
N ARG A 60 18.94 14.71 -8.65
CA ARG A 60 19.26 14.28 -10.01
C ARG A 60 20.35 15.14 -10.64
N ASP A 61 20.24 16.45 -10.46
CA ASP A 61 21.16 17.43 -11.02
C ASP A 61 21.57 18.42 -9.95
N GLY A 62 22.80 18.93 -10.04
CA GLY A 62 23.36 19.93 -9.12
C GLY A 62 23.67 19.36 -7.74
N ASP A 63 23.70 20.26 -6.75
CA ASP A 63 23.93 19.93 -5.34
C ASP A 63 22.76 20.44 -4.49
N VAL A 64 22.40 19.68 -3.47
CA VAL A 64 21.40 20.06 -2.48
C VAL A 64 22.00 19.98 -1.09
N VAL A 65 21.87 21.04 -0.32
CA VAL A 65 22.29 21.09 1.09
C VAL A 65 21.05 20.98 1.96
N TRP A 66 21.02 19.94 2.78
CA TRP A 66 19.99 19.69 3.81
C TRP A 66 20.53 20.12 5.16
N ASN A 67 19.86 21.06 5.84
CA ASN A 67 20.22 21.53 7.18
C ASN A 67 19.04 21.29 8.14
N ASP A 68 19.24 20.44 9.13
CA ASP A 68 18.28 20.17 10.19
C ASP A 68 18.96 20.30 11.59
N ALA A 69 18.20 19.98 12.64
CA ALA A 69 18.71 20.00 14.00
C ALA A 69 19.91 19.06 14.25
N SER A 70 20.09 18.03 13.40
CA SER A 70 21.20 17.08 13.50
C SER A 70 22.46 17.51 12.72
N GLY A 71 22.37 18.60 11.94
CA GLY A 71 23.48 19.17 11.20
C GLY A 71 23.23 19.40 9.72
N SER A 72 24.31 19.69 9.00
CA SER A 72 24.30 19.97 7.57
C SER A 72 24.80 18.76 6.78
N ARG A 73 24.09 18.43 5.69
CA ARG A 73 24.46 17.36 4.75
C ARG A 73 24.42 17.88 3.32
N ASN A 74 25.51 17.70 2.62
CA ASN A 74 25.56 17.95 1.18
C ASN A 74 25.19 16.67 0.42
N ILE A 75 24.24 16.77 -0.50
CA ILE A 75 23.74 15.68 -1.35
C ILE A 75 24.11 16.04 -2.79
N PRO A 76 25.28 15.60 -3.30
CA PRO A 76 25.66 15.85 -4.68
C PRO A 76 24.86 14.95 -5.63
N ALA A 77 24.63 15.41 -6.85
CA ALA A 77 24.00 14.59 -7.89
C ALA A 77 25.01 13.60 -8.53
N PRO A 78 24.60 12.36 -8.87
CA PRO A 78 23.35 11.73 -8.41
C PRO A 78 23.44 11.36 -6.93
N GLY A 79 22.39 11.65 -6.16
CA GLY A 79 22.42 11.41 -4.72
C GLY A 79 21.06 11.17 -4.10
N GLN A 80 21.05 10.49 -2.97
CA GLN A 80 19.86 10.21 -2.18
C GLN A 80 20.12 10.45 -0.69
N LEU A 81 19.13 11.03 -0.01
CA LEU A 81 19.03 11.06 1.45
C LEU A 81 17.71 10.41 1.87
N LYS A 82 17.77 9.40 2.72
CA LYS A 82 16.58 8.78 3.34
C LYS A 82 16.34 9.36 4.72
N ILE A 83 15.08 9.54 5.08
CA ILE A 83 14.64 9.98 6.41
C ILE A 83 13.65 8.92 6.91
N GLU A 84 13.98 8.24 8.00
CA GLU A 84 13.12 7.25 8.63
C GLU A 84 12.94 7.60 10.11
N GLY A 85 11.69 7.56 10.59
CA GLY A 85 11.36 7.92 11.97
C GLY A 85 11.81 9.33 12.36
N GLY A 86 11.90 10.22 11.36
CA GLY A 86 12.34 11.59 11.54
C GLY A 86 13.86 11.78 11.63
N ALA A 87 14.68 10.76 11.53
CA ALA A 87 16.13 10.87 11.51
C ALA A 87 16.69 10.68 10.09
N PRO A 88 17.48 11.64 9.55
CA PRO A 88 18.11 11.46 8.26
C PRO A 88 19.25 10.45 8.34
N SER A 89 19.29 9.54 7.35
CA SER A 89 20.36 8.59 7.16
C SER A 89 21.62 9.23 6.54
N THR A 90 22.62 8.43 6.25
CA THR A 90 23.76 8.86 5.45
C THR A 90 23.35 9.13 4.00
N VAL A 91 24.02 10.09 3.36
CA VAL A 91 23.87 10.34 1.93
C VAL A 91 24.44 9.17 1.14
N SER A 92 23.71 8.70 0.15
CA SER A 92 24.14 7.65 -0.79
C SER A 92 24.28 8.21 -2.20
N ALA A 93 25.36 7.84 -2.88
CA ALA A 93 25.55 8.08 -4.30
C ALA A 93 25.08 6.89 -5.18
N ASP A 94 24.82 5.74 -4.56
CA ASP A 94 24.20 4.58 -5.23
C ASP A 94 22.67 4.77 -5.18
N VAL A 95 22.14 5.31 -6.25
CA VAL A 95 20.73 5.76 -6.33
C VAL A 95 20.04 5.11 -7.51
N THR A 96 18.94 4.44 -7.21
CA THR A 96 17.93 4.09 -8.23
C THR A 96 16.82 5.13 -8.15
N PHE A 97 16.69 5.93 -9.19
CA PHE A 97 15.61 6.91 -9.26
C PHE A 97 14.28 6.21 -9.51
N PRO A 98 13.20 6.63 -8.82
CA PRO A 98 11.86 6.19 -9.17
C PRO A 98 11.47 6.62 -10.60
N ASP A 99 10.74 5.77 -11.31
CA ASP A 99 10.33 6.00 -12.72
C ASP A 99 9.59 7.34 -12.93
N TRP A 100 8.89 7.83 -11.91
CA TRP A 100 8.15 9.09 -11.98
C TRP A 100 9.07 10.34 -12.00
N ILE A 101 10.36 10.22 -11.66
CA ILE A 101 11.33 11.33 -11.73
C ILE A 101 11.78 11.58 -13.16
N ASP A 102 12.00 10.54 -13.94
CA ASP A 102 12.57 10.63 -15.27
C ASP A 102 11.53 10.87 -16.36
N GLN A 103 10.24 10.86 -16.02
CA GLN A 103 9.11 11.00 -16.96
C GLN A 103 9.20 10.06 -18.19
N GLU A 104 10.00 9.00 -18.11
CA GLU A 104 9.99 8.00 -19.14
C GLU A 104 8.62 7.32 -19.17
N PRO A 105 8.07 7.04 -20.36
CA PRO A 105 6.79 6.36 -20.46
C PRO A 105 6.95 4.95 -19.88
N VAL A 106 6.51 4.76 -18.65
CA VAL A 106 6.36 3.44 -18.03
C VAL A 106 5.46 2.62 -18.94
N GLU A 107 5.79 1.34 -19.17
CA GLU A 107 4.87 0.40 -19.83
C GLU A 107 3.50 0.54 -19.18
N GLN A 108 2.56 1.14 -19.93
CA GLN A 108 1.24 1.45 -19.41
C GLN A 108 0.54 0.13 -19.09
N ARG A 109 0.19 -0.08 -17.82
CA ARG A 109 -0.61 -1.23 -17.42
C ARG A 109 -1.94 -1.20 -18.17
N SER A 110 -2.52 -2.37 -18.41
CA SER A 110 -3.80 -2.49 -19.12
C SER A 110 -4.91 -1.60 -18.54
N GLU A 111 -4.89 -1.36 -17.24
CA GLU A 111 -5.81 -0.46 -16.56
C GLU A 111 -5.62 1.01 -16.96
N GLN A 112 -4.38 1.45 -17.19
CA GLN A 112 -4.09 2.80 -17.68
C GLN A 112 -4.50 2.94 -19.14
N LEU A 113 -4.20 1.93 -19.98
CA LEU A 113 -4.54 1.97 -21.40
C LEU A 113 -6.06 1.92 -21.64
N PHE A 114 -6.79 1.09 -20.90
CA PHE A 114 -8.20 0.82 -21.16
C PHE A 114 -9.14 1.47 -20.13
N GLY A 115 -8.68 1.73 -18.92
CA GLY A 115 -9.45 2.31 -17.84
C GLY A 115 -9.37 3.84 -17.81
N ALA A 116 -8.16 4.42 -17.91
CA ALA A 116 -7.97 5.86 -17.73
C ALA A 116 -8.79 6.72 -18.71
N PRO A 117 -8.84 6.43 -20.03
CA PRO A 117 -9.65 7.24 -20.93
C PRO A 117 -11.13 7.26 -20.56
N LYS A 118 -11.65 6.13 -20.02
CA LYS A 118 -13.04 6.06 -19.59
C LYS A 118 -13.30 6.87 -18.31
N VAL A 119 -12.38 6.82 -17.36
CA VAL A 119 -12.45 7.63 -16.14
C VAL A 119 -12.38 9.11 -16.48
N GLU A 120 -11.40 9.54 -17.26
CA GLU A 120 -11.23 10.93 -17.68
C GLU A 120 -12.46 11.49 -18.41
N GLN A 121 -13.07 10.70 -19.31
CA GLN A 121 -14.29 11.11 -20.05
C GLN A 121 -15.53 11.22 -19.16
N THR A 122 -15.54 10.54 -18.01
CA THR A 122 -16.71 10.49 -17.11
C THR A 122 -16.64 11.57 -16.05
N LEU A 123 -15.44 11.97 -15.62
CA LEU A 123 -15.28 12.97 -14.57
C LEU A 123 -15.62 14.37 -15.08
N ASP A 124 -16.63 14.98 -14.45
CA ASP A 124 -17.03 16.36 -14.65
C ASP A 124 -16.48 17.21 -13.48
N PRO A 125 -15.60 18.20 -13.75
CA PRO A 125 -15.02 19.04 -12.70
C PRO A 125 -16.06 19.83 -11.88
N SER A 126 -17.31 19.94 -12.36
CA SER A 126 -18.40 20.65 -11.66
C SER A 126 -19.12 19.78 -10.62
N ARG A 127 -18.85 18.46 -10.55
CA ARG A 127 -19.48 17.51 -9.64
C ARG A 127 -18.46 16.94 -8.65
N PRO A 128 -18.88 16.52 -7.43
CA PRO A 128 -18.01 15.81 -6.50
C PRO A 128 -17.40 14.55 -7.13
N ALA A 129 -16.09 14.39 -7.01
CA ALA A 129 -15.38 13.27 -7.63
C ALA A 129 -15.77 11.92 -7.03
N GLU A 130 -16.03 11.88 -5.71
CA GLU A 130 -16.42 10.66 -4.98
C GLU A 130 -17.75 10.08 -5.51
N GLU A 131 -18.73 10.92 -5.81
CA GLU A 131 -20.03 10.48 -6.37
C GLU A 131 -19.83 9.86 -7.75
N GLN A 132 -19.09 10.54 -8.60
CA GLN A 132 -18.84 10.11 -9.97
C GLN A 132 -18.00 8.84 -10.05
N LEU A 133 -17.00 8.69 -9.18
CA LEU A 133 -16.20 7.47 -9.08
C LEU A 133 -17.07 6.30 -8.62
N LEU A 134 -17.94 6.50 -7.63
CA LEU A 134 -18.86 5.45 -7.18
C LEU A 134 -19.85 5.04 -8.27
N GLU A 135 -20.47 6.01 -8.94
CA GLU A 135 -21.37 5.76 -10.07
C GLU A 135 -20.65 4.98 -11.20
N LEU A 136 -19.42 5.37 -11.53
CA LEU A 136 -18.64 4.72 -12.57
C LEU A 136 -18.24 3.29 -12.16
N TYR A 137 -17.87 3.07 -10.90
CA TYR A 137 -17.57 1.73 -10.39
C TYR A 137 -18.77 0.79 -10.49
N GLN A 138 -19.95 1.28 -10.09
CA GLN A 138 -21.20 0.50 -10.09
C GLN A 138 -21.73 0.23 -11.51
N SER A 139 -21.61 1.20 -12.41
CA SER A 139 -22.13 1.10 -13.77
C SER A 139 -21.19 0.38 -14.76
N SER A 140 -19.91 0.28 -14.46
CA SER A 140 -18.93 -0.34 -15.35
C SER A 140 -18.92 -1.87 -15.23
N ASN A 141 -18.92 -2.55 -16.38
CA ASN A 141 -18.67 -3.99 -16.47
C ASN A 141 -17.22 -4.32 -16.85
N ARG A 142 -16.35 -3.30 -17.01
CA ARG A 142 -14.96 -3.49 -17.38
C ARG A 142 -14.08 -3.57 -16.13
N ARG A 143 -13.40 -4.69 -15.94
CA ARG A 143 -12.53 -4.91 -14.78
C ARG A 143 -11.41 -3.86 -14.67
N GLU A 144 -10.86 -3.40 -15.79
CA GLU A 144 -9.80 -2.39 -15.83
C GLU A 144 -10.29 -1.03 -15.32
N VAL A 145 -11.53 -0.65 -15.69
CA VAL A 145 -12.19 0.57 -15.19
C VAL A 145 -12.44 0.44 -13.70
N LYS A 146 -13.06 -0.65 -13.26
CA LYS A 146 -13.34 -0.90 -11.83
C LYS A 146 -12.06 -0.88 -10.99
N SER A 147 -11.00 -1.55 -11.45
CA SER A 147 -9.71 -1.58 -10.74
C SER A 147 -9.10 -0.18 -10.63
N LEU A 148 -9.10 0.59 -11.71
CA LEU A 148 -8.57 1.95 -11.69
C LEU A 148 -9.42 2.87 -10.80
N VAL A 149 -10.75 2.80 -10.91
CA VAL A 149 -11.67 3.59 -10.08
C VAL A 149 -11.47 3.28 -8.60
N ALA A 150 -11.39 1.99 -8.21
CA ALA A 150 -11.13 1.61 -6.83
C ALA A 150 -9.86 2.30 -6.30
N ARG A 151 -8.74 2.22 -7.04
CA ARG A 151 -7.50 2.88 -6.64
C ARG A 151 -7.58 4.40 -6.59
N SER A 152 -8.26 5.02 -7.56
CA SER A 152 -8.44 6.47 -7.58
C SER A 152 -9.31 6.97 -6.43
N SER A 153 -10.22 6.14 -5.93
CA SER A 153 -11.14 6.48 -4.84
C SER A 153 -10.43 6.74 -3.50
N VAL A 154 -9.21 6.21 -3.32
CA VAL A 154 -8.38 6.50 -2.12
C VAL A 154 -8.11 8.00 -1.97
N TYR A 155 -7.85 8.67 -3.07
CA TYR A 155 -7.49 10.10 -3.05
C TYR A 155 -8.64 11.01 -2.63
N VAL A 156 -9.87 10.51 -2.69
CA VAL A 156 -11.08 11.20 -2.21
C VAL A 156 -11.65 10.58 -0.93
N GLY A 157 -10.95 9.62 -0.33
CA GLY A 157 -11.36 8.96 0.92
C GLY A 157 -12.60 8.07 0.78
N LEU A 158 -12.86 7.53 -0.41
CA LEU A 158 -13.95 6.61 -0.70
C LEU A 158 -13.43 5.18 -0.78
N PHE A 159 -13.82 4.31 0.16
CA PHE A 159 -13.29 2.94 0.27
C PHE A 159 -14.28 1.83 -0.14
N VAL A 160 -15.54 2.17 -0.40
CA VAL A 160 -16.57 1.21 -0.87
C VAL A 160 -16.11 0.42 -2.09
N PRO A 161 -15.52 1.02 -3.15
CA PRO A 161 -15.05 0.28 -4.32
C PRO A 161 -14.00 -0.79 -4.01
N PHE A 162 -13.18 -0.58 -2.98
CA PHE A 162 -12.18 -1.59 -2.55
C PHE A 162 -12.81 -2.78 -1.85
N VAL A 163 -13.74 -2.54 -0.92
CA VAL A 163 -14.43 -3.61 -0.21
C VAL A 163 -15.18 -4.49 -1.21
N GLU A 164 -15.83 -3.87 -2.19
CA GLU A 164 -16.49 -4.61 -3.28
C GLU A 164 -15.50 -5.33 -4.19
N ALA A 165 -14.34 -4.71 -4.52
CA ALA A 165 -13.31 -5.34 -5.36
C ALA A 165 -12.71 -6.61 -4.74
N LEU A 166 -12.59 -6.69 -3.41
CA LEU A 166 -12.15 -7.91 -2.72
C LEU A 166 -13.18 -9.05 -2.82
N ARG A 167 -14.43 -8.73 -3.14
CA ARG A 167 -15.54 -9.67 -3.32
C ARG A 167 -15.86 -9.97 -4.78
N ASP A 168 -15.22 -9.28 -5.71
CA ASP A 168 -15.41 -9.44 -7.14
C ASP A 168 -14.33 -10.37 -7.71
N SER A 169 -14.73 -11.56 -8.18
CA SER A 169 -13.83 -12.54 -8.78
C SER A 169 -13.15 -12.04 -10.08
N ASP A 170 -13.75 -11.07 -10.77
CA ASP A 170 -13.16 -10.49 -11.97
C ASP A 170 -11.97 -9.59 -11.65
N GLN A 171 -11.85 -9.16 -10.38
CA GLN A 171 -10.72 -8.39 -9.86
C GLN A 171 -9.52 -9.25 -9.40
N LYS A 172 -9.54 -10.56 -9.58
CA LYS A 172 -8.53 -11.50 -9.05
C LYS A 172 -7.08 -11.14 -9.42
N SER A 173 -6.84 -10.59 -10.60
CA SER A 173 -5.52 -10.13 -11.04
C SER A 173 -5.03 -8.88 -10.32
N SER A 174 -5.94 -8.13 -9.69
CA SER A 174 -5.70 -6.84 -9.03
C SER A 174 -5.82 -6.93 -7.50
N TRP A 175 -6.24 -8.06 -6.91
CA TRP A 175 -6.46 -8.16 -5.46
C TRP A 175 -5.24 -7.77 -4.63
N LYS A 176 -4.06 -8.30 -4.97
CA LYS A 176 -2.83 -7.91 -4.24
C LYS A 176 -2.62 -6.40 -4.26
N MET A 177 -2.78 -5.78 -5.42
CA MET A 177 -2.63 -4.34 -5.57
C MET A 177 -3.70 -3.57 -4.79
N HIS A 178 -4.95 -4.07 -4.74
CA HIS A 178 -6.01 -3.46 -3.93
C HIS A 178 -5.69 -3.55 -2.44
N ILE A 179 -5.19 -4.70 -1.95
CA ILE A 179 -4.78 -4.88 -0.56
C ILE A 179 -3.61 -3.94 -0.22
N ASP A 180 -2.57 -3.91 -1.05
CA ASP A 180 -1.42 -3.03 -0.86
C ASP A 180 -1.84 -1.55 -0.83
N THR A 181 -2.80 -1.16 -1.68
CA THR A 181 -3.35 0.21 -1.71
C THR A 181 -4.16 0.52 -0.45
N LEU A 182 -5.00 -0.40 0.02
CA LEU A 182 -5.74 -0.23 1.29
C LEU A 182 -4.79 -0.10 2.48
N ARG A 183 -3.79 -0.96 2.58
CA ARG A 183 -2.75 -0.91 3.62
C ARG A 183 -2.00 0.42 3.60
N SER A 184 -1.66 0.90 2.41
CA SER A 184 -1.05 2.23 2.25
C SER A 184 -2.00 3.35 2.67
N ALA A 185 -3.29 3.25 2.33
CA ALA A 185 -4.29 4.23 2.72
C ALA A 185 -4.53 4.25 4.24
N MET A 186 -4.57 3.09 4.90
CA MET A 186 -4.63 3.00 6.37
C MET A 186 -3.44 3.70 7.01
N SER A 187 -2.26 3.55 6.41
CA SER A 187 -1.01 4.14 6.92
C SER A 187 -0.95 5.67 6.79
N LEU A 188 -1.87 6.31 6.03
CA LEU A 188 -1.96 7.78 5.94
C LEU A 188 -2.32 8.43 7.29
N GLY A 189 -2.98 7.69 8.19
CA GLY A 189 -3.26 8.14 9.55
C GLY A 189 -4.53 7.54 10.14
N PRO A 190 -4.77 7.82 11.43
CA PRO A 190 -5.90 7.25 12.17
C PRO A 190 -7.26 7.52 11.54
N GLU A 191 -7.47 8.71 10.96
CA GLU A 191 -8.73 9.07 10.32
C GLU A 191 -9.01 8.21 9.07
N SER A 192 -7.99 7.98 8.24
CA SER A 192 -8.12 7.14 7.05
C SER A 192 -8.36 5.67 7.43
N ALA A 193 -7.64 5.17 8.43
CA ALA A 193 -7.81 3.82 8.95
C ALA A 193 -9.21 3.60 9.54
N GLU A 194 -9.72 4.58 10.30
CA GLU A 194 -11.08 4.53 10.85
C GLU A 194 -12.15 4.56 9.75
N LYS A 195 -12.00 5.37 8.71
CA LYS A 195 -12.94 5.37 7.57
C LYS A 195 -12.97 4.02 6.85
N ILE A 196 -11.81 3.35 6.70
CA ILE A 196 -11.74 2.01 6.12
C ILE A 196 -12.49 1.01 7.02
N TYR A 197 -12.25 1.05 8.33
CA TYR A 197 -12.97 0.20 9.29
C TYR A 197 -14.49 0.43 9.24
N GLN A 198 -14.95 1.69 9.26
CA GLN A 198 -16.37 2.02 9.15
C GLN A 198 -16.97 1.54 7.83
N THR A 199 -16.24 1.67 6.71
CA THR A 199 -16.70 1.12 5.42
C THR A 199 -16.88 -0.40 5.47
N LEU A 200 -15.97 -1.10 6.13
CA LEU A 200 -16.11 -2.55 6.35
C LEU A 200 -17.32 -2.86 7.25
N ASP A 201 -17.52 -2.11 8.33
CA ASP A 201 -18.67 -2.31 9.24
C ASP A 201 -19.99 -2.09 8.52
N ASP A 202 -20.13 -1.00 7.77
CA ASP A 202 -21.32 -0.68 6.98
C ASP A 202 -21.64 -1.75 5.92
N GLN A 203 -20.62 -2.31 5.28
CA GLN A 203 -20.78 -3.25 4.18
C GLN A 203 -20.89 -4.71 4.64
N ARG A 204 -20.30 -5.06 5.78
CA ARG A 204 -20.11 -6.45 6.20
C ARG A 204 -20.65 -6.75 7.60
N GLY A 205 -20.97 -5.71 8.37
CA GLY A 205 -21.29 -5.80 9.78
C GLY A 205 -20.06 -5.96 10.67
N LYS A 206 -20.22 -5.59 11.92
CA LYS A 206 -19.14 -5.39 12.90
C LYS A 206 -18.21 -6.59 13.09
N GLU A 207 -18.75 -7.81 13.14
CA GLU A 207 -17.95 -9.03 13.35
C GLU A 207 -17.01 -9.24 12.17
N ALA A 208 -17.55 -9.22 10.95
CA ALA A 208 -16.75 -9.36 9.74
C ALA A 208 -15.77 -8.17 9.55
N ALA A 209 -16.18 -6.97 9.91
CA ALA A 209 -15.30 -5.79 9.85
C ALA A 209 -14.07 -5.95 10.74
N ASN A 210 -14.22 -6.48 11.96
CA ASN A 210 -13.10 -6.73 12.86
C ASN A 210 -12.10 -7.72 12.25
N ASP A 211 -12.58 -8.84 11.74
CA ASP A 211 -11.72 -9.87 11.14
C ASP A 211 -10.99 -9.35 9.89
N LEU A 212 -11.75 -8.73 8.96
CA LEU A 212 -11.20 -8.20 7.71
C LEU A 212 -10.21 -7.06 7.95
N TYR A 213 -10.52 -6.17 8.90
CA TYR A 213 -9.64 -5.09 9.28
C TYR A 213 -8.35 -5.61 9.93
N GLN A 214 -8.44 -6.62 10.81
CA GLN A 214 -7.27 -7.28 11.39
C GLN A 214 -6.38 -7.88 10.30
N MET A 215 -6.95 -8.57 9.31
CA MET A 215 -6.19 -9.09 8.18
C MET A 215 -5.58 -7.97 7.33
N LEU A 216 -6.22 -6.82 7.18
CA LEU A 216 -5.63 -5.66 6.52
C LEU A 216 -4.48 -5.06 7.34
N CYS A 217 -4.58 -5.01 8.67
CA CYS A 217 -3.45 -4.64 9.53
C CYS A 217 -2.28 -5.62 9.43
N GLY A 218 -2.54 -6.86 9.02
CA GLY A 218 -1.54 -7.91 9.01
C GLY A 218 -1.14 -8.35 10.42
N TYR A 219 0.02 -9.00 10.55
CA TYR A 219 0.48 -9.59 11.80
C TYR A 219 1.97 -9.35 12.00
N ASP A 220 2.34 -8.90 13.19
CA ASP A 220 3.73 -8.71 13.61
C ASP A 220 4.33 -9.97 14.24
N ALA A 221 5.63 -9.91 14.53
CA ALA A 221 6.35 -11.04 15.12
C ALA A 221 5.75 -11.53 16.47
N PRO A 222 5.35 -10.65 17.42
CA PRO A 222 4.64 -11.04 18.65
C PRO A 222 3.31 -11.76 18.40
N GLN A 223 2.52 -11.32 17.43
CA GLN A 223 1.22 -11.95 17.08
C GLN A 223 1.41 -13.30 16.37
N ILE A 224 2.46 -13.43 15.57
CA ILE A 224 2.83 -14.67 14.89
C ILE A 224 3.37 -15.68 15.90
N GLY A 225 4.23 -15.25 16.83
CA GLY A 225 4.85 -16.09 17.84
C GLY A 225 5.89 -17.07 17.29
N THR A 226 6.14 -18.13 18.03
CA THR A 226 6.99 -19.24 17.60
C THR A 226 6.33 -20.05 16.48
N ALA A 227 7.10 -20.88 15.77
CA ALA A 227 6.56 -21.73 14.70
C ALA A 227 5.44 -22.69 15.19
N ASP A 228 5.51 -23.14 16.45
CA ASP A 228 4.46 -24.01 17.02
C ASP A 228 3.21 -23.22 17.38
N GLU A 229 3.35 -22.04 17.98
CA GLU A 229 2.23 -21.12 18.26
C GLU A 229 1.57 -20.66 16.98
N PHE A 230 2.35 -20.30 15.97
CA PHE A 230 1.82 -19.94 14.64
C PHE A 230 0.96 -21.07 14.07
N ARG A 231 1.48 -22.31 14.02
CA ARG A 231 0.76 -23.44 13.44
C ARG A 231 -0.54 -23.76 14.16
N SER A 232 -0.52 -23.76 15.50
CA SER A 232 -1.69 -24.08 16.30
C SER A 232 -2.71 -22.94 16.45
N GLY A 233 -2.27 -21.70 16.24
CA GLY A 233 -3.08 -20.50 16.37
C GLY A 233 -3.39 -19.85 15.02
N LEU A 234 -2.65 -18.80 14.69
CA LEU A 234 -2.92 -17.92 13.54
C LEU A 234 -2.98 -18.66 12.21
N ALA A 235 -2.05 -19.57 11.92
CA ALA A 235 -2.07 -20.31 10.65
C ALA A 235 -3.29 -21.21 10.52
N SER A 236 -3.75 -21.84 11.62
CA SER A 236 -4.99 -22.60 11.63
C SER A 236 -6.20 -21.72 11.32
N GLN A 237 -6.27 -20.54 11.96
CA GLN A 237 -7.34 -19.57 11.73
C GLN A 237 -7.35 -19.05 10.28
N LEU A 238 -6.19 -18.70 9.73
CA LEU A 238 -6.09 -18.26 8.32
C LEU A 238 -6.55 -19.37 7.35
N VAL A 239 -6.21 -20.64 7.63
CA VAL A 239 -6.70 -21.77 6.82
C VAL A 239 -8.22 -21.93 6.92
N ASP A 240 -8.82 -21.72 8.10
CA ASP A 240 -10.27 -21.73 8.26
C ASP A 240 -10.93 -20.55 7.51
N TRP A 241 -10.33 -19.37 7.52
CA TRP A 241 -10.80 -18.25 6.72
C TRP A 241 -10.63 -18.44 5.20
N MET A 242 -9.64 -19.22 4.74
CA MET A 242 -9.55 -19.62 3.33
C MET A 242 -10.74 -20.51 2.90
N GLU A 243 -11.45 -21.14 3.83
CA GLU A 243 -12.64 -21.96 3.58
C GLU A 243 -13.95 -21.16 3.70
N ASN A 244 -13.88 -19.91 4.20
CA ASN A 244 -15.05 -19.06 4.42
C ASN A 244 -15.89 -18.90 3.14
N ASP A 245 -17.21 -18.76 3.28
CA ASP A 245 -18.12 -18.54 2.16
C ASP A 245 -17.90 -17.20 1.48
N SER A 246 -17.45 -16.19 2.22
CA SER A 246 -17.16 -14.86 1.70
C SER A 246 -15.79 -14.79 1.02
N LEU A 247 -15.77 -14.20 -0.18
CA LEU A 247 -14.57 -14.14 -1.02
C LEU A 247 -13.49 -13.22 -0.43
N ASP A 248 -13.86 -12.11 0.19
CA ASP A 248 -12.96 -11.18 0.85
C ASP A 248 -12.13 -11.84 1.97
N TYR A 249 -12.77 -12.66 2.82
CA TYR A 249 -12.06 -13.47 3.82
C TYR A 249 -11.00 -14.37 3.17
N ARG A 250 -11.39 -15.10 2.12
CA ARG A 250 -10.46 -16.00 1.43
C ARG A 250 -9.30 -15.27 0.78
N VAL A 251 -9.58 -14.11 0.18
CA VAL A 251 -8.57 -13.29 -0.49
C VAL A 251 -7.55 -12.76 0.51
N LEU A 252 -8.00 -12.19 1.61
CA LEU A 252 -7.12 -11.66 2.65
C LEU A 252 -6.35 -12.77 3.37
N ALA A 253 -7.00 -13.86 3.74
CA ALA A 253 -6.34 -14.98 4.40
C ALA A 253 -5.23 -15.62 3.54
N VAL A 254 -5.46 -15.76 2.23
CA VAL A 254 -4.43 -16.22 1.28
C VAL A 254 -3.27 -15.25 1.20
N GLN A 255 -3.55 -13.94 1.15
CA GLN A 255 -2.51 -12.92 1.12
C GLN A 255 -1.66 -12.95 2.40
N ASP A 256 -2.29 -12.92 3.58
CA ASP A 256 -1.59 -12.91 4.86
C ASP A 256 -0.76 -14.18 5.07
N MET A 257 -1.32 -15.34 4.74
CA MET A 257 -0.56 -16.59 4.80
C MET A 257 0.67 -16.53 3.89
N GLY A 258 0.55 -15.95 2.71
CA GLY A 258 1.66 -15.73 1.78
C GLY A 258 2.70 -14.77 2.33
N ASP A 259 2.26 -13.65 2.91
CA ASP A 259 3.14 -12.63 3.49
C ASP A 259 3.94 -13.21 4.68
N ILE A 260 3.28 -14.00 5.54
CA ILE A 260 3.91 -14.58 6.74
C ILE A 260 4.86 -15.74 6.38
N THR A 261 4.49 -16.61 5.45
CA THR A 261 5.23 -17.85 5.18
C THR A 261 6.16 -17.77 3.97
N GLY A 262 6.06 -16.75 3.15
CA GLY A 262 6.76 -16.65 1.87
C GLY A 262 6.32 -17.69 0.83
N MET A 263 5.31 -18.50 1.12
CA MET A 263 4.85 -19.58 0.23
C MET A 263 4.03 -19.02 -0.92
N ARG A 264 4.32 -19.49 -2.14
CA ARG A 264 3.66 -19.01 -3.38
C ARG A 264 2.51 -19.91 -3.84
N LEU A 265 2.50 -21.19 -3.41
CA LEU A 265 1.47 -22.16 -3.81
C LEU A 265 0.26 -22.06 -2.88
N MET A 266 -0.59 -21.09 -3.16
CA MET A 266 -1.81 -20.82 -2.39
C MET A 266 -3.06 -21.38 -3.08
N PRO A 267 -4.11 -21.75 -2.32
CA PRO A 267 -5.41 -22.02 -2.90
C PRO A 267 -5.93 -20.82 -3.68
N ASN A 268 -6.59 -21.06 -4.82
CA ASN A 268 -7.25 -19.98 -5.54
C ASN A 268 -8.52 -19.53 -4.77
N PRO A 269 -8.59 -18.31 -4.24
CA PRO A 269 -9.74 -17.85 -3.46
C PRO A 269 -11.05 -17.88 -4.24
N ALA A 270 -11.01 -17.65 -5.56
CA ALA A 270 -12.18 -17.70 -6.47
C ALA A 270 -12.37 -19.07 -7.14
N GLY A 271 -11.58 -20.08 -6.78
CA GLY A 271 -11.70 -21.42 -7.35
C GLY A 271 -13.04 -22.10 -7.02
N ALA A 272 -13.40 -23.11 -7.82
CA ALA A 272 -14.59 -23.91 -7.54
C ALA A 272 -14.52 -24.55 -6.14
N PRO A 273 -15.65 -24.79 -5.44
CA PRO A 273 -15.64 -25.34 -4.08
C PRO A 273 -14.81 -26.62 -3.92
N THR A 274 -14.85 -27.52 -4.89
CA THR A 274 -14.08 -28.77 -4.90
C THR A 274 -12.57 -28.54 -5.03
N GLU A 275 -12.16 -27.55 -5.83
CA GLU A 275 -10.77 -27.15 -6.00
C GLU A 275 -10.22 -26.51 -4.72
N ARG A 276 -11.00 -25.59 -4.13
CA ARG A 276 -10.66 -24.95 -2.85
C ARG A 276 -10.51 -25.98 -1.73
N ALA A 277 -11.49 -26.89 -1.59
CA ALA A 277 -11.45 -27.93 -0.57
C ALA A 277 -10.23 -28.85 -0.70
N ARG A 278 -9.76 -29.12 -1.93
CA ARG A 278 -8.51 -29.86 -2.15
C ARG A 278 -7.29 -29.07 -1.67
N GLY A 279 -7.19 -27.80 -2.02
CA GLY A 279 -6.11 -26.91 -1.59
C GLY A 279 -6.05 -26.79 -0.07
N ILE A 280 -7.19 -26.54 0.57
CA ILE A 280 -7.30 -26.41 2.04
C ILE A 280 -6.93 -27.71 2.77
N ARG A 281 -7.35 -28.87 2.27
CA ARG A 281 -6.91 -30.17 2.86
C ARG A 281 -5.38 -30.32 2.82
N LEU A 282 -4.74 -29.92 1.74
CA LEU A 282 -3.28 -29.95 1.63
C LEU A 282 -2.64 -29.01 2.67
N TRP A 283 -3.17 -27.80 2.85
CA TRP A 283 -2.68 -26.87 3.85
C TRP A 283 -2.84 -27.42 5.27
N ARG A 284 -4.00 -28.00 5.61
CA ARG A 284 -4.24 -28.64 6.91
C ARG A 284 -3.28 -29.83 7.15
N GLN A 285 -2.95 -30.60 6.12
CA GLN A 285 -1.96 -31.68 6.21
C GLN A 285 -0.56 -31.13 6.50
N ARG A 286 -0.14 -30.09 5.80
CA ARG A 286 1.17 -29.44 6.01
C ARG A 286 1.28 -28.80 7.40
N LEU A 287 0.21 -28.18 7.89
CA LEU A 287 0.17 -27.67 9.27
C LEU A 287 0.42 -28.80 10.28
N LYS A 288 -0.27 -29.92 10.13
CA LYS A 288 -0.10 -31.09 11.00
C LYS A 288 1.29 -31.74 10.89
N ALA A 289 1.89 -31.70 9.72
CA ALA A 289 3.23 -32.22 9.46
C ALA A 289 4.35 -31.28 9.96
N GLY A 290 4.00 -30.07 10.42
CA GLY A 290 5.01 -29.09 10.86
C GLY A 290 5.79 -28.42 9.72
N GLU A 291 5.30 -28.55 8.46
CA GLU A 291 5.98 -28.04 7.27
C GLU A 291 5.78 -26.56 7.04
N ILE A 292 4.85 -25.90 7.78
CA ILE A 292 4.55 -24.49 7.67
C ILE A 292 5.19 -23.75 8.82
N ALA A 293 6.03 -22.79 8.50
CA ALA A 293 6.66 -21.91 9.46
C ALA A 293 6.67 -20.46 8.90
N PRO A 294 6.64 -19.46 9.78
CA PRO A 294 6.84 -18.09 9.36
C PRO A 294 8.27 -17.93 8.80
N VAL A 295 8.40 -17.10 7.74
CA VAL A 295 9.73 -16.64 7.33
C VAL A 295 10.27 -15.72 8.42
N SER A 296 11.54 -15.88 8.78
CA SER A 296 12.17 -14.95 9.72
C SER A 296 12.11 -13.53 9.16
N PRO A 297 11.72 -12.54 9.96
CA PRO A 297 11.67 -11.13 9.56
C PRO A 297 13.05 -10.59 9.17
#